data_4f7e643261fb389bd2e80985cbbd68a6
#
_entry.id   4f7e643261fb389bd2e80985cbbd68a6
#
_cell.length_a   1.000
_cell.length_b   1.000
_cell.length_c   1.000
_cell.angle_alpha   90.00
_cell.angle_beta   90.00
_cell.angle_gamma   90.00
#
_symmetry.space_group_name_H-M   'P 1'
#
loop_
_entity.id
_entity.type
_entity.pdbx_description
1 polymer ?
#
loop_
_entity_poly.entity_id
_entity_poly.type
_entity_poly.pdbx_seq_one_letter_code
_entity_poly.pdbx_strand_id
1 'polypeptide(L)' 'TFALQQDQVRNQAILARIPAGRWGEPEDLAGAAVFLASSASNYVNGHVLAVDGGWLAR' A
#
# COMPACT_ATOMS: atom_id res chain seq x y z
N THR A 1 -6.35 -0.53 11.32
CA THR A 1 -5.67 0.70 10.88
C THR A 1 -6.31 1.96 11.42
N PHE A 2 -7.64 1.97 11.57
CA PHE A 2 -8.32 3.13 12.13
C PHE A 2 -7.82 3.43 13.56
N ALA A 3 -7.69 2.38 14.38
CA ALA A 3 -7.19 2.55 15.75
C ALA A 3 -5.74 3.06 15.77
N LEU A 4 -4.89 2.63 14.83
CA LEU A 4 -3.52 3.12 14.73
C LEU A 4 -3.48 4.58 14.33
N GLN A 5 -4.36 5.01 13.43
CA GLN A 5 -4.42 6.41 13.00
C GLN A 5 -4.87 7.32 14.12
N GLN A 6 -5.62 6.79 15.11
CA GLN A 6 -6.09 7.56 16.25
C GLN A 6 -5.04 7.73 17.35
N ASP A 7 -4.03 6.86 17.39
CA ASP A 7 -2.91 6.96 18.32
C ASP A 7 -1.82 7.81 17.66
N GLN A 8 -1.77 9.11 18.01
CA GLN A 8 -0.90 10.06 17.31
C GLN A 8 0.58 9.73 17.44
N VAL A 9 1.04 9.29 18.61
CA VAL A 9 2.46 8.96 18.79
C VAL A 9 2.84 7.78 17.90
N ARG A 10 2.04 6.72 17.96
CA ARG A 10 2.29 5.52 17.16
C ARG A 10 2.08 5.80 15.67
N ASN A 11 1.08 6.62 15.35
CA ASN A 11 0.81 7.03 13.97
C ASN A 11 2.02 7.74 13.36
N GLN A 12 2.59 8.70 14.08
CA GLN A 12 3.75 9.43 13.58
C GLN A 12 4.97 8.52 13.42
N ALA A 13 5.18 7.61 14.36
CA ALA A 13 6.29 6.67 14.29
C ALA A 13 6.17 5.75 13.07
N ILE A 14 4.97 5.29 12.77
CA ILE A 14 4.72 4.42 11.63
C ILE A 14 4.85 5.22 10.33
N LEU A 15 4.26 6.41 10.27
CA LEU A 15 4.32 7.25 9.07
C LEU A 15 5.77 7.63 8.72
N ALA A 16 6.61 7.86 9.72
CA ALA A 16 8.01 8.17 9.49
C ALA A 16 8.76 7.04 8.78
N ARG A 17 8.24 5.81 8.86
CA ARG A 17 8.85 4.63 8.25
C ARG A 17 8.24 4.26 6.91
N ILE A 18 7.23 5.00 6.45
CA ILE A 18 6.60 4.77 5.15
C ILE A 18 7.19 5.77 4.16
N PRO A 19 7.95 5.32 3.14
CA PRO A 19 8.55 6.23 2.16
C PRO A 19 7.56 7.16 1.48
N ALA A 20 6.30 6.70 1.23
CA ALA A 20 5.28 7.56 0.65
C ALA A 20 4.82 8.69 1.58
N GLY A 21 5.09 8.56 2.88
CA GLY A 21 4.84 9.62 3.85
C GLY A 21 3.37 9.80 4.23
N ARG A 22 2.51 8.85 3.88
CA ARG A 22 1.08 8.93 4.18
C ARG A 22 0.48 7.54 4.30
N TRP A 23 -0.66 7.46 4.96
CA TRP A 23 -1.48 6.25 4.98
C TRP A 23 -2.10 6.03 3.59
N GLY A 24 -2.36 4.77 3.26
CA GLY A 24 -3.05 4.43 2.02
C GLY A 24 -4.54 4.69 2.11
N GLU A 25 -5.13 4.96 0.94
CA GLU A 25 -6.56 5.10 0.76
C GLU A 25 -7.08 3.90 -0.04
N PRO A 26 -8.38 3.59 0.01
CA PRO A 26 -8.91 2.47 -0.79
C PRO A 26 -8.59 2.59 -2.28
N GLU A 27 -8.61 3.80 -2.84
CA GLU A 27 -8.28 4.00 -4.25
C GLU A 27 -6.81 3.74 -4.57
N ASP A 28 -5.93 3.71 -3.58
CA ASP A 28 -4.53 3.32 -3.81
C ASP A 28 -4.41 1.84 -4.20
N LEU A 29 -5.40 1.03 -3.85
CA LEU A 29 -5.44 -0.39 -4.23
C LEU A 29 -6.25 -0.63 -5.50
N ALA A 30 -7.13 0.30 -5.86
CA ALA A 30 -8.07 0.10 -6.97
C ALA A 30 -7.34 -0.14 -8.30
N GLY A 31 -6.31 0.66 -8.59
CA GLY A 31 -5.54 0.52 -9.82
C GLY A 31 -4.86 -0.84 -9.94
N ALA A 32 -4.28 -1.32 -8.83
CA ALA A 32 -3.65 -2.64 -8.80
C ALA A 32 -4.68 -3.75 -9.02
N ALA A 33 -5.86 -3.64 -8.42
CA ALA A 33 -6.94 -4.61 -8.60
C ALA A 33 -7.40 -4.65 -10.06
N VAL A 34 -7.58 -3.48 -10.69
CA VAL A 34 -7.97 -3.39 -12.09
C VAL A 34 -6.88 -3.99 -12.99
N PHE A 35 -5.63 -3.66 -12.72
CA PHE A 35 -4.50 -4.20 -13.49
C PHE A 35 -4.47 -5.73 -13.42
N LEU A 36 -4.56 -6.29 -12.22
CA LEU A 36 -4.49 -7.75 -12.04
C LEU A 36 -5.70 -8.47 -12.63
N ALA A 37 -6.86 -7.82 -12.67
CA ALA A 37 -8.08 -8.39 -13.23
C ALA A 37 -8.16 -8.20 -14.75
N SER A 38 -7.27 -7.43 -15.35
CA SER A 38 -7.33 -7.11 -16.77
C SER A 38 -6.35 -7.94 -17.59
N SER A 39 -6.51 -7.89 -18.91
CA SER A 39 -5.57 -8.56 -19.84
C SER A 39 -4.17 -7.94 -19.79
N ALA A 40 -4.03 -6.73 -19.24
CA ALA A 40 -2.73 -6.10 -19.09
C ALA A 40 -1.78 -6.89 -18.20
N SER A 41 -2.31 -7.75 -17.31
CA SER A 41 -1.50 -8.59 -16.42
C SER A 41 -1.40 -10.04 -16.87
N ASN A 42 -1.71 -10.35 -18.12
CA ASN A 42 -1.76 -11.74 -18.60
C ASN A 42 -0.47 -12.52 -18.41
N TYR A 43 0.67 -11.84 -18.40
CA TYR A 43 1.96 -12.51 -18.24
C TYR A 43 2.49 -12.44 -16.81
N VAL A 44 1.68 -11.93 -15.86
CA VAL A 44 2.05 -11.80 -14.45
C VAL A 44 1.56 -13.03 -13.71
N ASN A 45 2.47 -13.90 -13.32
CA ASN A 45 2.14 -15.15 -12.63
C ASN A 45 3.12 -15.38 -11.48
N GLY A 46 2.61 -15.87 -10.36
CA GLY A 46 3.44 -16.24 -9.22
C GLY A 46 4.11 -15.04 -8.54
N HIS A 47 3.58 -13.85 -8.72
CA HIS A 47 4.16 -12.62 -8.17
C HIS A 47 3.28 -12.02 -7.09
N VAL A 48 3.91 -11.43 -6.08
CA VAL A 48 3.22 -10.65 -5.05
C VAL A 48 3.43 -9.18 -5.35
N LEU A 49 2.36 -8.48 -5.72
CA LEU A 49 2.43 -7.05 -6.02
C LEU A 49 2.23 -6.26 -4.72
N ALA A 50 3.29 -5.63 -4.23
CA ALA A 50 3.23 -4.84 -3.01
C ALA A 50 2.66 -3.46 -3.30
N VAL A 51 1.62 -3.07 -2.54
CA VAL A 51 1.02 -1.73 -2.60
C VAL A 51 1.01 -1.23 -1.16
N ASP A 52 2.15 -0.72 -0.70
CA ASP A 52 2.41 -0.48 0.71
C ASP A 52 3.13 0.85 0.99
N GLY A 53 3.10 1.76 0.02
CA GLY A 53 3.76 3.06 0.16
C GLY A 53 5.28 2.96 0.28
N GLY A 54 5.85 1.80 -0.05
CA GLY A 54 7.28 1.56 0.02
C GLY A 54 7.74 0.93 1.32
N TRP A 55 6.80 0.48 2.17
CA TRP A 55 7.14 -0.11 3.47
C TRP A 55 8.19 -1.22 3.35
N LEU A 56 8.02 -2.14 2.39
CA LEU A 56 8.94 -3.26 2.21
C LEU A 56 10.24 -2.86 1.51
N ALA A 57 10.28 -1.69 0.90
CA ALA A 57 11.46 -1.24 0.15
C ALA A 57 12.46 -0.46 1.01
N ARG A 58 12.07 -0.13 2.23
CA ARG A 58 12.92 0.66 3.12
C ARG A 58 14.02 -0.16 3.80
#